data_721b56d99b4dfcd94645786601cf7b3f
#
_entry.id   721b56d99b4dfcd94645786601cf7b3f
#
_cell.length_a   1.000
_cell.length_b   1.000
_cell.length_c   1.000
_cell.angle_alpha   90.00
_cell.angle_beta   90.00
_cell.angle_gamma   90.00
#
_symmetry.space_group_name_H-M   'P 1'
#
loop_
_entity.id
_entity.type
_entity.pdbx_description
1 polymer ?
#
loop_
_entity_poly.entity_id
_entity_poly.type
_entity_poly.pdbx_seq_one_letter_code
_entity_poly.pdbx_strand_id
1 'polypeptide(L)'
;MVRYVPTLGFCWMLLWVSTACAPLYNEPEVLSEHGYRVSLHVSDTLIFLGASGLNLPQASEVVVRVRDAQGQPVDGLPVVFSAEPSWAQNVSFTPAEAHTRNGEARTIFGANTTGVVHIMARVDHVTREARITIQSRPSPAGGGE
;
A
#
# COMPACT_ATOMS: atom_id res chain seq x y z
N MET A 1 -16.69 9.13 -70.20
CA MET A 1 -17.31 9.89 -69.10
C MET A 1 -17.51 8.98 -67.86
N VAL A 2 -16.64 9.09 -66.91
CA VAL A 2 -16.68 8.27 -65.70
C VAL A 2 -17.10 9.18 -64.54
N ARG A 3 -18.27 8.91 -63.92
CA ARG A 3 -18.75 9.65 -62.74
C ARG A 3 -18.25 8.98 -61.50
N TYR A 4 -17.43 9.70 -60.74
CA TYR A 4 -17.04 9.35 -59.38
C TYR A 4 -18.16 9.74 -58.38
N VAL A 5 -18.59 8.78 -57.56
CA VAL A 5 -19.45 9.00 -56.43
C VAL A 5 -18.60 8.89 -55.16
N PRO A 6 -18.50 9.93 -54.30
CA PRO A 6 -17.81 9.81 -53.02
C PRO A 6 -18.76 9.22 -52.00
N THR A 7 -18.43 8.03 -51.46
CA THR A 7 -19.08 7.44 -50.29
C THR A 7 -18.56 8.12 -49.01
N LEU A 8 -19.43 8.89 -48.36
CA LEU A 8 -19.22 9.44 -47.04
C LEU A 8 -19.28 8.30 -46.00
N GLY A 9 -18.12 7.86 -45.53
CA GLY A 9 -18.02 6.98 -44.39
C GLY A 9 -18.22 7.76 -43.08
N PHE A 10 -19.37 7.54 -42.46
CA PHE A 10 -19.66 8.04 -41.08
C PHE A 10 -18.86 7.21 -40.10
N CYS A 11 -17.74 7.74 -39.63
CA CYS A 11 -16.96 7.15 -38.52
C CYS A 11 -17.64 7.51 -37.20
N TRP A 12 -18.41 6.58 -36.61
CA TRP A 12 -18.95 6.68 -35.28
C TRP A 12 -17.81 6.43 -34.27
N MET A 13 -17.29 7.52 -33.77
CA MET A 13 -16.32 7.53 -32.68
C MET A 13 -17.06 7.28 -31.37
N LEU A 14 -17.14 6.01 -30.95
CA LEU A 14 -17.58 5.63 -29.61
C LEU A 14 -16.52 6.10 -28.59
N LEU A 15 -16.81 7.24 -27.94
CA LEU A 15 -16.10 7.66 -26.74
C LEU A 15 -16.40 6.67 -25.60
N TRP A 16 -15.48 5.78 -25.36
CA TRP A 16 -15.43 5.02 -24.11
C TRP A 16 -14.90 5.94 -23.02
N VAL A 17 -15.80 6.51 -22.22
CA VAL A 17 -15.44 7.16 -20.98
C VAL A 17 -15.15 6.06 -19.97
N SER A 18 -13.90 5.66 -19.87
CA SER A 18 -13.41 4.82 -18.78
C SER A 18 -13.36 5.69 -17.53
N THR A 19 -14.39 5.60 -16.69
CA THR A 19 -14.31 6.07 -15.31
C THR A 19 -13.33 5.16 -14.57
N ALA A 20 -12.04 5.49 -14.66
CA ALA A 20 -11.04 4.91 -13.80
C ALA A 20 -11.30 5.42 -12.38
N CYS A 21 -11.83 4.57 -11.50
CA CYS A 21 -11.68 4.74 -10.08
C CYS A 21 -10.18 4.77 -9.80
N ALA A 22 -9.61 5.96 -9.61
CA ALA A 22 -8.24 6.11 -9.16
C ALA A 22 -8.16 5.55 -7.74
N PRO A 23 -7.30 4.56 -7.47
CA PRO A 23 -7.04 4.17 -6.10
C PRO A 23 -6.42 5.37 -5.38
N LEU A 24 -7.04 5.78 -4.29
CA LEU A 24 -6.54 6.79 -3.38
C LEU A 24 -5.16 6.37 -2.88
N TYR A 25 -4.18 7.22 -3.15
CA TYR A 25 -2.78 7.13 -2.74
C TYR A 25 -1.88 6.26 -3.62
N ASN A 26 -1.49 6.82 -4.75
CA ASN A 26 -0.36 6.34 -5.54
C ASN A 26 0.88 7.15 -5.10
N GLU A 27 1.67 6.65 -4.16
CA GLU A 27 3.01 7.18 -3.98
C GLU A 27 3.81 6.98 -5.27
N PRO A 28 4.58 8.00 -5.71
CA PRO A 28 5.39 7.87 -6.91
C PRO A 28 6.37 6.69 -6.75
N GLU A 29 6.33 5.76 -7.69
CA GLU A 29 7.28 4.64 -7.75
C GLU A 29 8.70 5.20 -7.89
N VAL A 30 9.55 4.96 -6.88
CA VAL A 30 10.97 5.31 -6.95
C VAL A 30 11.73 4.14 -7.56
N LEU A 31 12.53 4.42 -8.58
CA LEU A 31 13.45 3.45 -9.15
C LEU A 31 14.65 3.27 -8.22
N SER A 32 15.00 2.04 -7.88
CA SER A 32 16.28 1.72 -7.24
C SER A 32 17.46 1.91 -8.21
N GLU A 33 18.68 1.96 -7.71
CA GLU A 33 19.89 1.95 -8.55
C GLU A 33 19.96 0.73 -9.50
N HIS A 34 19.34 -0.37 -9.12
CA HIS A 34 19.21 -1.58 -9.94
C HIS A 34 17.98 -1.57 -10.88
N GLY A 35 17.28 -0.43 -11.02
CA GLY A 35 16.11 -0.30 -11.89
C GLY A 35 14.83 -0.94 -11.37
N TYR A 36 14.77 -1.31 -10.09
CA TYR A 36 13.57 -1.84 -9.47
C TYR A 36 12.59 -0.73 -9.11
N ARG A 37 11.32 -0.99 -9.33
CA ARG A 37 10.21 -0.18 -8.81
C ARG A 37 9.73 -0.80 -7.51
N VAL A 38 9.77 -0.03 -6.43
CA VAL A 38 9.35 -0.46 -5.10
C VAL A 38 8.12 0.34 -4.69
N SER A 39 7.04 -0.34 -4.32
CA SER A 39 5.84 0.27 -3.75
C SER A 39 5.51 -0.36 -2.40
N LEU A 40 4.95 0.44 -1.49
CA LEU A 40 4.51 0.04 -0.16
C LEU A 40 3.00 0.24 -0.08
N HIS A 41 2.30 -0.79 0.36
CA HIS A 41 0.87 -0.75 0.61
C HIS A 41 0.57 -1.19 2.04
N VAL A 42 -0.35 -0.46 2.68
CA VAL A 42 -0.82 -0.73 4.04
C VAL A 42 -2.33 -0.98 3.96
N SER A 43 -2.82 -2.09 4.50
CA SER A 43 -4.24 -2.44 4.43
C SER A 43 -5.10 -1.46 5.22
N ASP A 44 -4.65 -1.10 6.43
CA ASP A 44 -5.36 -0.23 7.34
C ASP A 44 -4.44 0.85 7.89
N THR A 45 -4.70 2.10 7.52
CA THR A 45 -3.96 3.26 8.02
C THR A 45 -4.46 3.76 9.37
N LEU A 46 -5.54 3.18 9.87
CA LEU A 46 -6.11 3.43 11.19
C LEU A 46 -6.36 2.09 11.89
N ILE A 47 -5.70 1.86 13.03
CA ILE A 47 -5.89 0.68 13.88
C ILE A 47 -6.31 1.08 15.29
N PHE A 48 -6.94 0.15 16.01
CA PHE A 48 -7.53 0.40 17.33
C PHE A 48 -6.97 -0.57 18.37
N LEU A 49 -6.40 -0.03 19.44
CA LEU A 49 -5.98 -0.82 20.60
C LEU A 49 -7.18 -1.28 21.41
N GLY A 50 -7.13 -2.52 21.89
CA GLY A 50 -8.16 -3.08 22.77
C GLY A 50 -9.52 -3.30 22.11
N ALA A 51 -9.57 -3.36 20.79
CA ALA A 51 -10.80 -3.54 20.01
C ALA A 51 -11.25 -5.01 19.90
N SER A 52 -10.73 -5.92 20.73
CA SER A 52 -11.12 -7.33 20.73
C SER A 52 -12.65 -7.49 20.89
N GLY A 53 -13.24 -8.25 19.97
CA GLY A 53 -14.70 -8.45 19.89
C GLY A 53 -15.47 -7.35 19.17
N LEU A 54 -14.80 -6.29 18.69
CA LEU A 54 -15.35 -5.32 17.74
C LEU A 54 -14.81 -5.63 16.35
N ASN A 55 -15.59 -5.31 15.34
CA ASN A 55 -15.14 -5.46 13.94
C ASN A 55 -14.27 -4.27 13.50
N LEU A 56 -13.22 -3.98 14.29
CA LEU A 56 -12.27 -2.90 14.07
C LEU A 56 -10.86 -3.47 13.87
N PRO A 57 -10.04 -2.93 12.95
CA PRO A 57 -8.68 -3.40 12.72
C PRO A 57 -7.80 -3.13 13.95
N GLN A 58 -7.11 -4.16 14.44
CA GLN A 58 -6.15 -4.08 15.55
C GLN A 58 -4.71 -4.23 15.08
N ALA A 59 -4.53 -4.66 13.86
CA ALA A 59 -3.27 -4.81 13.17
C ALA A 59 -3.47 -4.43 11.70
N SER A 60 -2.38 -4.19 10.99
CA SER A 60 -2.42 -3.87 9.58
C SER A 60 -1.48 -4.76 8.79
N GLU A 61 -1.92 -5.30 7.67
CA GLU A 61 -1.03 -5.96 6.74
C GLU A 61 -0.24 -4.91 5.95
N VAL A 62 1.07 -5.09 5.89
CA VAL A 62 1.99 -4.25 5.14
C VAL A 62 2.58 -5.08 4.02
N VAL A 63 2.40 -4.64 2.78
CA VAL A 63 2.84 -5.35 1.58
C VAL A 63 3.79 -4.46 0.80
N VAL A 64 4.98 -4.97 0.53
CA VAL A 64 5.94 -4.37 -0.39
C VAL A 64 5.88 -5.10 -1.71
N ARG A 65 5.78 -4.37 -2.82
CA ARG A 65 5.86 -4.93 -4.17
C ARG A 65 7.11 -4.43 -4.86
N VAL A 66 7.83 -5.36 -5.47
CA VAL A 66 9.05 -5.07 -6.22
C VAL A 66 8.88 -5.59 -7.64
N ARG A 67 9.09 -4.70 -8.60
CA ARG A 67 9.04 -5.01 -10.02
C ARG A 67 10.26 -4.47 -10.72
N ASP A 68 10.70 -5.14 -11.78
CA ASP A 68 11.77 -4.64 -12.64
C ASP A 68 11.28 -3.51 -13.58
N ALA A 69 12.18 -3.03 -14.43
CA ALA A 69 11.88 -1.99 -15.41
C ALA A 69 10.81 -2.40 -16.44
N GLN A 70 10.63 -3.71 -16.66
CA GLN A 70 9.63 -4.29 -17.56
C GLN A 70 8.30 -4.58 -16.83
N GLY A 71 8.22 -4.28 -15.52
CA GLY A 71 7.03 -4.51 -14.70
C GLY A 71 6.88 -5.95 -14.22
N GLN A 72 7.91 -6.81 -14.42
CA GLN A 72 7.88 -8.18 -13.95
C GLN A 72 8.18 -8.25 -12.44
N PRO A 73 7.58 -9.19 -11.71
CA PRO A 73 7.87 -9.37 -10.30
C PRO A 73 9.32 -9.82 -10.08
N VAL A 74 9.97 -9.28 -9.05
CA VAL A 74 11.34 -9.62 -8.68
C VAL A 74 11.33 -10.41 -7.37
N ASP A 75 11.82 -11.65 -7.39
CA ASP A 75 11.82 -12.56 -6.26
C ASP A 75 13.17 -12.61 -5.54
N GLY A 76 13.14 -13.06 -4.29
CA GLY A 76 14.33 -13.33 -3.49
C GLY A 76 14.98 -12.09 -2.87
N LEU A 77 14.42 -10.89 -3.05
CA LEU A 77 14.98 -9.68 -2.45
C LEU A 77 14.59 -9.59 -0.97
N PRO A 78 15.56 -9.33 -0.07
CA PRO A 78 15.26 -9.09 1.34
C PRO A 78 14.56 -7.74 1.52
N VAL A 79 13.50 -7.74 2.30
CA VAL A 79 12.74 -6.56 2.70
C VAL A 79 12.77 -6.46 4.21
N VAL A 80 13.29 -5.35 4.73
CA VAL A 80 13.35 -5.07 6.16
C VAL A 80 12.28 -4.06 6.52
N PHE A 81 11.41 -4.43 7.45
CA PHE A 81 10.36 -3.59 7.99
C PHE A 81 10.81 -2.97 9.31
N SER A 82 10.59 -1.68 9.48
CA SER A 82 10.95 -0.95 10.68
C SER A 82 10.01 0.24 10.92
N ALA A 83 10.13 0.87 12.06
CA ALA A 83 9.50 2.15 12.35
C ALA A 83 10.56 3.16 12.78
N GLU A 84 10.17 4.43 12.86
CA GLU A 84 11.03 5.47 13.41
C GLU A 84 11.51 5.10 14.83
N PRO A 85 12.72 5.50 15.25
CA PRO A 85 13.36 5.03 16.49
C PRO A 85 12.54 5.29 17.76
N SER A 86 11.75 6.37 17.79
CA SER A 86 10.85 6.72 18.90
C SER A 86 9.76 5.67 19.15
N TRP A 87 9.45 4.86 18.14
CA TRP A 87 8.42 3.83 18.17
C TRP A 87 8.94 2.41 18.28
N ALA A 88 10.25 2.20 18.21
CA ALA A 88 10.87 0.88 18.09
C ALA A 88 10.44 -0.14 19.17
N GLN A 89 10.11 0.32 20.40
CA GLN A 89 9.64 -0.54 21.49
C GLN A 89 8.12 -0.68 21.57
N ASN A 90 7.38 0.11 20.80
CA ASN A 90 5.94 0.21 20.86
C ASN A 90 5.23 -0.44 19.67
N VAL A 91 5.99 -0.94 18.72
CA VAL A 91 5.47 -1.59 17.52
C VAL A 91 6.14 -2.93 17.28
N SER A 92 5.48 -3.77 16.51
CA SER A 92 6.01 -5.06 16.07
C SER A 92 5.72 -5.29 14.59
N PHE A 93 6.64 -5.99 13.94
CA PHE A 93 6.48 -6.51 12.59
C PHE A 93 6.66 -8.03 12.63
N THR A 94 5.72 -8.77 12.09
CA THR A 94 5.79 -10.23 12.10
C THR A 94 5.57 -10.77 10.68
N PRO A 95 6.63 -11.19 9.98
CA PRO A 95 8.06 -11.08 10.35
C PRO A 95 8.61 -9.65 10.15
N ALA A 96 9.72 -9.30 10.85
CA ALA A 96 10.41 -8.03 10.67
C ALA A 96 11.26 -7.98 9.40
N GLU A 97 11.60 -9.15 8.85
CA GLU A 97 12.29 -9.31 7.57
C GLU A 97 11.61 -10.42 6.77
N ALA A 98 11.38 -10.18 5.49
CA ALA A 98 10.81 -11.15 4.56
C ALA A 98 11.50 -11.06 3.20
N HIS A 99 11.52 -12.14 2.44
CA HIS A 99 12.00 -12.14 1.06
C HIS A 99 10.82 -12.06 0.09
N THR A 100 11.01 -11.34 -1.02
CA THR A 100 9.97 -11.25 -2.05
C THR A 100 9.70 -12.62 -2.68
N ARG A 101 8.41 -12.91 -2.89
CA ARG A 101 7.88 -14.06 -3.63
C ARG A 101 6.77 -13.54 -4.55
N ASN A 102 6.85 -13.84 -5.83
CA ASN A 102 6.00 -13.22 -6.86
C ASN A 102 6.08 -11.69 -6.82
N GLY A 103 7.27 -11.15 -6.46
CA GLY A 103 7.50 -9.73 -6.31
C GLY A 103 6.88 -9.10 -5.07
N GLU A 104 6.38 -9.87 -4.10
CA GLU A 104 5.77 -9.33 -2.88
C GLU A 104 6.47 -9.85 -1.62
N ALA A 105 6.65 -8.96 -0.64
CA ALA A 105 7.00 -9.31 0.73
C ALA A 105 5.93 -8.73 1.66
N ARG A 106 5.55 -9.51 2.68
CA ARG A 106 4.43 -9.17 3.57
C ARG A 106 4.84 -9.27 5.03
N THR A 107 4.27 -8.40 5.85
CA THR A 107 4.35 -8.46 7.31
C THR A 107 3.06 -7.99 7.93
N ILE A 108 2.85 -8.37 9.19
CA ILE A 108 1.76 -7.82 10.00
C ILE A 108 2.36 -6.80 10.96
N PHE A 109 1.86 -5.58 10.88
CA PHE A 109 2.17 -4.49 11.80
C PHE A 109 1.21 -4.52 12.99
N GLY A 110 1.75 -4.43 14.19
CA GLY A 110 1.01 -4.27 15.44
C GLY A 110 1.62 -3.17 16.30
N ALA A 111 0.82 -2.60 17.21
CA ALA A 111 1.25 -1.57 18.14
C ALA A 111 0.66 -1.80 19.52
N ASN A 112 1.32 -1.26 20.57
CA ASN A 112 0.87 -1.35 21.96
C ASN A 112 0.58 0.03 22.60
N THR A 113 0.76 1.12 21.87
CA THR A 113 0.46 2.48 22.31
C THR A 113 -0.24 3.28 21.22
N THR A 114 -0.98 4.31 21.62
CA THR A 114 -1.70 5.20 20.69
C THR A 114 -0.80 6.30 20.16
N GLY A 115 -1.09 6.78 18.97
CA GLY A 115 -0.38 7.86 18.33
C GLY A 115 -0.28 7.70 16.81
N VAL A 116 0.65 8.39 16.22
CA VAL A 116 0.95 8.33 14.79
C VAL A 116 2.37 7.82 14.62
N VAL A 117 2.53 6.78 13.84
CA VAL A 117 3.81 6.15 13.54
C VAL A 117 4.10 6.21 12.05
N HIS A 118 5.35 6.48 11.71
CA HIS A 118 5.89 6.29 10.37
C HIS A 118 6.59 4.94 10.30
N ILE A 119 6.06 4.05 9.48
CA ILE A 119 6.65 2.74 9.20
C ILE A 119 7.49 2.83 7.94
N MET A 120 8.55 2.06 7.90
CA MET A 120 9.50 2.03 6.79
C MET A 120 9.67 0.60 6.30
N ALA A 121 9.75 0.45 4.99
CA ALA A 121 10.18 -0.79 4.35
C ALA A 121 11.40 -0.50 3.47
N ARG A 122 12.48 -1.21 3.71
CA ARG A 122 13.73 -1.07 2.96
C ARG A 122 13.96 -2.31 2.10
N VAL A 123 14.18 -2.05 0.83
CA VAL A 123 14.59 -3.04 -0.17
C VAL A 123 15.86 -2.53 -0.80
N ASP A 124 16.98 -3.22 -0.59
CA ASP A 124 18.30 -2.75 -1.04
C ASP A 124 18.58 -1.31 -0.53
N HIS A 125 18.73 -0.34 -1.42
CA HIS A 125 18.97 1.06 -1.09
C HIS A 125 17.69 1.92 -1.11
N VAL A 126 16.54 1.33 -1.48
CA VAL A 126 15.26 2.05 -1.53
C VAL A 126 14.52 1.89 -0.21
N THR A 127 14.16 2.99 0.41
CA THR A 127 13.26 3.03 1.56
C THR A 127 11.91 3.63 1.13
N ARG A 128 10.84 2.99 1.56
CA ARG A 128 9.47 3.48 1.41
C ARG A 128 8.87 3.67 2.78
N GLU A 129 8.06 4.70 2.91
CA GLU A 129 7.43 5.07 4.17
C GLU A 129 5.92 5.09 4.03
N ALA A 130 5.23 4.75 5.11
CA ALA A 130 3.80 4.91 5.24
C ALA A 130 3.45 5.37 6.66
N ARG A 131 2.33 6.06 6.78
CA ARG A 131 1.83 6.56 8.06
C ARG A 131 0.67 5.71 8.55
N ILE A 132 0.72 5.28 9.81
CA ILE A 132 -0.37 4.58 10.49
C ILE A 132 -0.78 5.39 11.72
N THR A 133 -2.09 5.55 11.92
CA THR A 133 -2.68 6.16 13.11
C THR A 133 -3.20 5.07 14.03
N ILE A 134 -2.85 5.14 15.31
CA ILE A 134 -3.23 4.17 16.33
C ILE A 134 -4.09 4.90 17.35
N GLN A 135 -5.32 4.45 17.54
CA GLN A 135 -6.27 5.02 18.48
C GLN A 135 -6.65 4.01 19.58
N SER A 136 -7.06 4.49 20.72
CA SER A 136 -7.73 3.65 21.70
C SER A 136 -9.14 3.31 21.21
N ARG A 137 -9.66 2.17 21.67
CA ARG A 137 -11.05 1.77 21.44
C ARG A 137 -12.00 2.93 21.76
N PRO A 138 -12.98 3.25 20.90
CA PRO A 138 -14.05 4.16 21.26
C PRO A 138 -14.77 3.63 22.50
N SER A 139 -14.86 4.43 23.55
CA SER A 139 -15.68 4.07 24.72
C SER A 139 -17.14 4.03 24.23
N PRO A 140 -17.92 2.97 24.56
CA PRO A 140 -19.35 3.04 24.34
C PRO A 140 -19.87 4.28 25.09
N ALA A 141 -20.59 5.15 24.36
CA ALA A 141 -21.22 6.30 24.96
C ALA A 141 -22.03 5.81 26.16
N GLY A 142 -21.65 6.24 27.37
CA GLY A 142 -22.34 5.86 28.58
C GLY A 142 -23.81 6.24 28.41
N GLY A 143 -24.67 5.24 28.43
CA GLY A 143 -26.10 5.47 28.61
C GLY A 143 -26.24 6.21 29.95
N GLY A 144 -26.51 7.51 29.85
CA GLY A 144 -26.90 8.28 31.02
C GLY A 144 -28.26 7.77 31.48
N GLU A 145 -28.33 7.30 32.71
CA GLU A 145 -29.57 7.19 33.48
C GLU A 145 -30.02 8.58 33.86
#